data_7bac153730939e6c50625ec4c77292af
#
_entry.id   7bac153730939e6c50625ec4c77292af
#
_cell.length_a   1.000
_cell.length_b   1.000
_cell.length_c   1.000
_cell.angle_alpha   90.00
_cell.angle_beta   90.00
_cell.angle_gamma   90.00
#
_symmetry.space_group_name_H-M   'P 1'
#
loop_
_entity.id
_entity.type
_entity.pdbx_description
1 polymer ?
#
loop_
_entity_poly.entity_id
_entity_poly.type
_entity_poly.pdbx_seq_one_letter_code
_entity_poly.pdbx_strand_id
1 'polypeptide(L)'
;MRNARLTEQSSATGAPERSLSGRIARMAAVAGTCAMILFGLGIGAAAGAEKVPSSGYSEYQVKAAFLYNFAKFTKWPRGTYADGSAPLVVCVLGKDAFGKALDSLAGKRINGRPVAVSRFARVEEAVQCQVVFISESEEDRVPEIVGYLAGRPVLTVCNAPSCTRFRGIIHLRVVSERIRFAIDIDSAKAAGLKLSSKLLALAEKFARKTKTQVSQHRSNG
;
A
#
# COMPACT_ATOMS: atom_id res chain seq x y z
N MET A 1 8.83 -38.09 55.42
CA MET A 1 8.73 -39.53 54.99
C MET A 1 8.87 -39.50 53.50
N ARG A 2 10.06 -39.86 53.09
CA ARG A 2 10.42 -40.99 52.18
C ARG A 2 10.05 -40.71 50.74
N ASN A 3 11.07 -40.38 49.95
CA ASN A 3 11.91 -41.29 49.13
C ASN A 3 11.20 -41.65 47.83
N ALA A 4 11.73 -41.73 46.71
CA ALA A 4 13.12 -41.83 46.23
C ALA A 4 13.05 -42.05 44.71
N ARG A 5 14.03 -41.54 44.02
CA ARG A 5 14.99 -42.21 43.13
C ARG A 5 14.46 -42.64 41.75
N LEU A 6 15.06 -42.03 40.75
CA LEU A 6 16.24 -42.50 39.98
C LEU A 6 15.95 -43.70 39.08
N THR A 7 16.22 -43.53 37.82
CA THR A 7 17.26 -44.21 37.01
C THR A 7 17.05 -43.69 35.57
N GLU A 8 17.93 -43.00 34.97
CA GLU A 8 19.24 -43.39 34.40
C GLU A 8 19.16 -44.34 33.21
N GLN A 9 19.83 -43.89 32.20
CA GLN A 9 20.65 -44.59 31.20
C GLN A 9 19.93 -44.84 29.89
N SER A 10 20.49 -44.74 28.73
CA SER A 10 21.89 -44.57 28.31
C SER A 10 21.95 -44.75 26.82
N SER A 11 22.94 -44.15 26.23
CA SER A 11 23.73 -44.63 25.09
C SER A 11 23.07 -44.60 23.71
N ALA A 12 23.59 -43.98 22.80
CA ALA A 12 24.92 -43.82 22.22
C ALA A 12 24.89 -44.18 20.74
N THR A 13 25.56 -43.40 19.98
CA THR A 13 26.50 -43.76 18.94
C THR A 13 25.97 -44.11 17.55
N GLY A 14 26.47 -43.38 16.56
CA GLY A 14 26.64 -43.91 15.24
C GLY A 14 26.62 -42.91 14.11
N ALA A 15 27.65 -42.10 13.98
CA ALA A 15 28.06 -41.66 12.65
C ALA A 15 28.77 -42.82 11.95
N PRO A 16 28.77 -42.87 10.64
CA PRO A 16 30.05 -42.75 9.99
C PRO A 16 30.06 -41.83 8.79
N GLU A 17 31.08 -41.02 8.77
CA GLU A 17 31.70 -40.52 7.54
C GLU A 17 32.18 -41.68 6.66
N ARG A 18 32.13 -41.51 5.37
CA ARG A 18 33.05 -42.05 4.35
C ARG A 18 32.82 -41.25 3.05
N SER A 19 33.75 -40.41 2.73
CA SER A 19 35.03 -40.66 2.06
C SER A 19 34.92 -40.72 0.54
N LEU A 20 35.35 -39.62 -0.03
CA LEU A 20 36.28 -39.39 -1.16
C LEU A 20 36.54 -40.53 -2.18
N SER A 21 36.83 -40.06 -3.33
CA SER A 21 37.55 -40.64 -4.47
C SER A 21 36.62 -41.03 -5.61
N GLY A 22 36.65 -40.37 -6.70
CA GLY A 22 37.77 -40.14 -7.60
C GLY A 22 37.58 -41.03 -8.80
N ARG A 23 37.48 -40.48 -9.94
CA ARG A 23 38.23 -40.99 -11.10
C ARG A 23 37.92 -40.21 -12.37
N ILE A 24 38.94 -39.55 -12.78
CA ILE A 24 39.19 -39.02 -14.10
C ILE A 24 39.38 -40.21 -15.06
N ALA A 25 38.85 -40.18 -16.26
CA ALA A 25 39.42 -40.75 -17.49
C ALA A 25 38.45 -40.52 -18.65
N ARG A 26 38.87 -39.70 -19.56
CA ARG A 26 39.50 -39.90 -20.91
C ARG A 26 38.49 -40.04 -22.05
N MET A 27 38.49 -39.00 -22.86
CA MET A 27 38.84 -38.94 -24.29
C MET A 27 38.31 -40.06 -25.19
N ALA A 28 37.51 -39.65 -26.16
CA ALA A 28 37.78 -40.01 -27.56
C ALA A 28 37.01 -39.08 -28.49
N ALA A 29 37.76 -38.44 -29.35
CA ALA A 29 37.32 -37.70 -30.53
C ALA A 29 36.98 -38.71 -31.65
N VAL A 30 35.86 -38.45 -32.34
CA VAL A 30 35.71 -38.94 -33.72
C VAL A 30 35.12 -37.83 -34.56
N ALA A 31 35.92 -37.42 -35.52
CA ALA A 31 35.53 -36.56 -36.62
C ALA A 31 34.74 -37.35 -37.65
N GLY A 32 33.78 -36.72 -38.29
CA GLY A 32 33.02 -37.33 -39.40
C GLY A 32 32.06 -36.36 -40.05
N THR A 33 32.58 -35.56 -40.94
CA THR A 33 32.11 -35.07 -42.26
C THR A 33 30.62 -35.01 -42.60
N CYS A 34 30.23 -33.81 -42.97
CA CYS A 34 29.48 -33.40 -44.20
C CYS A 34 28.10 -34.00 -44.47
N ALA A 35 27.10 -33.16 -44.42
CA ALA A 35 26.18 -32.94 -45.56
C ALA A 35 25.30 -31.70 -45.32
N MET A 36 25.45 -30.73 -46.21
CA MET A 36 24.48 -29.64 -46.44
C MET A 36 23.13 -30.22 -46.85
N ILE A 37 22.09 -29.80 -46.22
CA ILE A 37 20.77 -29.65 -46.85
C ILE A 37 20.17 -28.33 -46.38
N LEU A 38 20.20 -27.37 -47.29
CA LEU A 38 19.36 -26.17 -47.27
C LEU A 38 17.90 -26.60 -47.40
N PHE A 39 17.09 -26.31 -46.40
CA PHE A 39 15.68 -26.06 -46.64
C PHE A 39 15.19 -25.05 -45.62
N GLY A 40 14.97 -23.85 -46.10
CA GLY A 40 14.40 -22.77 -45.34
C GLY A 40 12.93 -23.04 -45.01
N LEU A 41 12.60 -22.85 -43.77
CA LEU A 41 11.27 -22.40 -43.37
C LEU A 41 11.49 -21.48 -42.17
N GLY A 42 11.31 -20.18 -42.43
CA GLY A 42 11.28 -19.15 -41.41
C GLY A 42 10.13 -19.40 -40.48
N ILE A 43 10.42 -19.93 -39.31
CA ILE A 43 9.52 -19.77 -38.15
C ILE A 43 10.05 -18.54 -37.44
N GLY A 44 9.40 -17.39 -37.74
CA GLY A 44 9.55 -16.19 -36.97
C GLY A 44 9.12 -16.50 -35.54
N ALA A 45 10.09 -16.80 -34.68
CA ALA A 45 9.91 -16.70 -33.26
C ALA A 45 9.67 -15.21 -32.98
N ALA A 46 8.40 -14.82 -32.90
CA ALA A 46 8.01 -13.59 -32.20
C ALA A 46 8.50 -13.77 -30.77
N ALA A 47 9.71 -13.32 -30.51
CA ALA A 47 10.19 -13.08 -29.17
C ALA A 47 9.24 -12.05 -28.59
N GLY A 48 8.20 -12.52 -27.91
CA GLY A 48 7.43 -11.70 -27.01
C GLY A 48 8.45 -11.08 -26.08
N ALA A 49 8.68 -9.79 -26.25
CA ALA A 49 9.44 -9.01 -25.29
C ALA A 49 8.70 -9.12 -23.95
N GLU A 50 9.06 -10.11 -23.18
CA GLU A 50 8.69 -10.22 -21.80
C GLU A 50 9.23 -8.96 -21.15
N LYS A 51 8.32 -8.02 -20.91
CA LYS A 51 8.61 -6.75 -20.26
C LYS A 51 9.19 -7.12 -18.90
N VAL A 52 10.52 -7.14 -18.79
CA VAL A 52 11.22 -7.31 -17.52
C VAL A 52 10.58 -6.33 -16.55
N PRO A 53 9.95 -6.77 -15.45
CA PRO A 53 9.39 -5.84 -14.50
C PRO A 53 10.57 -5.02 -13.99
N SER A 54 10.59 -3.74 -14.34
CA SER A 54 11.46 -2.77 -13.70
C SER A 54 11.30 -3.00 -12.20
N SER A 55 12.37 -3.30 -11.49
CA SER A 55 12.45 -3.64 -10.10
C SER A 55 12.01 -2.43 -9.24
N GLY A 56 10.72 -2.11 -9.26
CA GLY A 56 10.09 -1.04 -8.53
C GLY A 56 8.79 -1.56 -7.94
N TYR A 57 8.50 -1.14 -6.73
CA TYR A 57 7.20 -1.35 -6.12
C TYR A 57 6.11 -0.84 -7.07
N SER A 58 5.01 -1.59 -7.24
CA SER A 58 3.87 -1.09 -8.01
C SER A 58 3.32 0.18 -7.37
N GLU A 59 2.67 1.03 -8.16
CA GLU A 59 2.05 2.26 -7.67
C GLU A 59 1.19 2.01 -6.42
N TYR A 60 0.38 0.95 -6.43
CA TYR A 60 -0.49 0.61 -5.31
C TYR A 60 0.25 0.02 -4.10
N GLN A 61 1.40 -0.60 -4.28
CA GLN A 61 2.28 -0.97 -3.15
C GLN A 61 2.81 0.29 -2.45
N VAL A 62 3.22 1.30 -3.22
CA VAL A 62 3.65 2.58 -2.65
C VAL A 62 2.48 3.31 -1.99
N LYS A 63 1.30 3.36 -2.62
CA LYS A 63 0.09 3.95 -2.02
C LYS A 63 -0.29 3.24 -0.72
N ALA A 64 -0.21 1.91 -0.64
CA ALA A 64 -0.46 1.16 0.59
C ALA A 64 0.52 1.56 1.72
N ALA A 65 1.81 1.70 1.39
CA ALA A 65 2.79 2.21 2.34
C ALA A 65 2.49 3.64 2.80
N PHE A 66 1.99 4.51 1.92
CA PHE A 66 1.50 5.83 2.31
C PHE A 66 0.32 5.76 3.26
N LEU A 67 -0.70 4.91 2.99
CA LEU A 67 -1.84 4.74 3.89
C LEU A 67 -1.40 4.31 5.30
N TYR A 68 -0.47 3.36 5.37
CA TYR A 68 0.12 2.93 6.65
C TYR A 68 0.80 4.10 7.38
N ASN A 69 1.60 4.89 6.67
CA ASN A 69 2.31 6.02 7.26
C ASN A 69 1.35 7.16 7.65
N PHE A 70 0.34 7.45 6.85
CA PHE A 70 -0.68 8.44 7.20
C PHE A 70 -1.38 8.05 8.50
N ALA A 71 -1.78 6.78 8.61
CA ALA A 71 -2.36 6.27 9.85
C ALA A 71 -1.36 6.37 11.03
N LYS A 72 -0.10 5.98 10.84
CA LYS A 72 0.94 6.04 11.88
C LYS A 72 1.20 7.45 12.40
N PHE A 73 1.10 8.45 11.53
CA PHE A 73 1.37 9.84 11.85
C PHE A 73 0.11 10.69 12.14
N THR A 74 -1.04 10.04 12.28
CA THR A 74 -2.31 10.65 12.68
C THR A 74 -2.67 10.20 14.08
N LYS A 75 -3.22 11.13 14.88
CA LYS A 75 -3.84 10.83 16.17
C LYS A 75 -5.32 11.14 16.08
N TRP A 76 -6.13 10.17 16.46
CA TRP A 76 -7.58 10.29 16.53
C TRP A 76 -8.04 10.86 17.89
N PRO A 77 -9.21 11.50 17.96
CA PRO A 77 -9.78 11.96 19.21
C PRO A 77 -10.08 10.78 20.15
N ARG A 78 -10.23 11.09 21.44
CA ARG A 78 -10.69 10.10 22.43
C ARG A 78 -12.09 9.60 22.03
N GLY A 79 -12.35 8.32 22.27
CA GLY A 79 -13.64 7.70 21.93
C GLY A 79 -13.76 7.20 20.47
N THR A 80 -12.75 7.41 19.62
CA THR A 80 -12.77 6.84 18.25
C THR A 80 -12.71 5.30 18.24
N TYR A 81 -12.11 4.71 19.26
CA TYR A 81 -11.96 3.26 19.39
C TYR A 81 -12.82 2.76 20.55
N ALA A 82 -13.46 1.60 20.37
CA ALA A 82 -14.28 0.99 21.40
C ALA A 82 -13.49 0.72 22.69
N ASP A 83 -12.25 0.26 22.55
CA ASP A 83 -11.36 -0.05 23.66
C ASP A 83 -9.87 0.04 23.27
N GLY A 84 -8.98 -0.34 24.19
CA GLY A 84 -7.52 -0.32 23.98
C GLY A 84 -7.04 -1.34 22.94
N SER A 85 -7.78 -2.42 22.70
CA SER A 85 -7.44 -3.52 21.80
C SER A 85 -8.07 -3.39 20.40
N ALA A 86 -9.09 -2.55 20.24
CA ALA A 86 -9.81 -2.34 19.00
C ALA A 86 -8.84 -2.03 17.85
N PRO A 87 -9.01 -2.65 16.68
CA PRO A 87 -8.13 -2.44 15.54
C PRO A 87 -8.22 -1.02 14.97
N LEU A 88 -7.16 -0.61 14.29
CA LEU A 88 -7.20 0.52 13.37
C LEU A 88 -7.64 -0.02 12.02
N VAL A 89 -8.80 0.40 11.55
CA VAL A 89 -9.40 -0.10 10.30
C VAL A 89 -9.05 0.83 9.14
N VAL A 90 -8.42 0.25 8.10
CA VAL A 90 -8.13 0.92 6.83
C VAL A 90 -9.07 0.36 5.78
N CYS A 91 -9.85 1.23 5.17
CA CYS A 91 -10.88 0.83 4.22
C CYS A 91 -10.63 1.39 2.83
N VAL A 92 -11.04 0.63 1.81
CA VAL A 92 -11.21 1.13 0.44
C VAL A 92 -12.69 1.29 0.19
N LEU A 93 -13.08 2.44 -0.31
CA LEU A 93 -14.42 2.73 -0.80
C LEU A 93 -14.39 2.75 -2.33
N GLY A 94 -15.24 1.92 -2.94
CA GLY A 94 -15.28 1.70 -4.38
C GLY A 94 -14.39 0.55 -4.85
N LYS A 95 -13.97 0.59 -6.12
CA LYS A 95 -13.17 -0.48 -6.74
C LYS A 95 -11.79 -0.58 -6.10
N ASP A 96 -11.46 -1.75 -5.57
CA ASP A 96 -10.14 -2.00 -5.01
C ASP A 96 -9.10 -2.21 -6.11
N ALA A 97 -8.15 -1.28 -6.20
CA ALA A 97 -6.99 -1.39 -7.08
C ALA A 97 -5.71 -1.83 -6.33
N PHE A 98 -5.78 -1.99 -5.01
CA PHE A 98 -4.62 -2.40 -4.19
C PHE A 98 -4.42 -3.91 -4.17
N GLY A 99 -5.50 -4.69 -4.10
CA GLY A 99 -5.44 -6.13 -3.93
C GLY A 99 -4.52 -6.53 -2.76
N LYS A 100 -3.60 -7.47 -3.02
CA LYS A 100 -2.64 -7.97 -2.03
C LYS A 100 -1.74 -6.89 -1.40
N ALA A 101 -1.53 -5.76 -2.07
CA ALA A 101 -0.71 -4.70 -1.52
C ALA A 101 -1.33 -4.11 -0.24
N LEU A 102 -2.64 -3.92 -0.20
CA LEU A 102 -3.33 -3.46 0.99
C LEU A 102 -3.47 -4.57 2.03
N ASP A 103 -3.73 -5.81 1.60
CA ASP A 103 -3.84 -6.96 2.50
C ASP A 103 -2.57 -7.16 3.32
N SER A 104 -1.41 -6.80 2.77
CA SER A 104 -0.12 -6.86 3.48
C SER A 104 -0.04 -5.95 4.72
N LEU A 105 -1.00 -5.03 4.90
CA LEU A 105 -1.10 -4.19 6.09
C LEU A 105 -1.83 -4.89 7.23
N ALA A 106 -2.68 -5.88 6.94
CA ALA A 106 -3.43 -6.61 7.95
C ALA A 106 -2.47 -7.26 8.97
N GLY A 107 -2.82 -7.13 10.24
CA GLY A 107 -2.02 -7.64 11.35
C GLY A 107 -0.79 -6.80 11.73
N LYS A 108 -0.34 -5.86 10.89
CA LYS A 108 0.69 -4.90 11.30
C LYS A 108 0.17 -4.03 12.44
N ARG A 109 1.08 -3.45 13.22
CA ARG A 109 0.66 -2.62 14.35
C ARG A 109 0.96 -1.14 14.10
N ILE A 110 -0.02 -0.30 14.38
CA ILE A 110 0.11 1.16 14.36
C ILE A 110 -0.26 1.68 15.74
N ASN A 111 0.67 2.37 16.40
CA ASN A 111 0.45 2.94 17.74
C ASN A 111 -0.11 1.91 18.75
N GLY A 112 0.38 0.67 18.68
CA GLY A 112 -0.03 -0.42 19.55
C GLY A 112 -1.27 -1.20 19.09
N ARG A 113 -2.03 -0.74 18.10
CA ARG A 113 -3.25 -1.36 17.58
C ARG A 113 -2.98 -2.22 16.36
N PRO A 114 -3.59 -3.40 16.22
CA PRO A 114 -3.52 -4.16 14.99
C PRO A 114 -4.27 -3.43 13.87
N VAL A 115 -3.75 -3.52 12.67
CA VAL A 115 -4.42 -2.98 11.47
C VAL A 115 -5.39 -4.03 10.94
N ALA A 116 -6.62 -3.63 10.68
CA ALA A 116 -7.59 -4.37 9.90
C ALA A 116 -7.81 -3.68 8.55
N VAL A 117 -8.15 -4.47 7.53
CA VAL A 117 -8.42 -3.97 6.18
C VAL A 117 -9.84 -4.38 5.79
N SER A 118 -10.60 -3.44 5.24
CA SER A 118 -11.96 -3.68 4.77
C SER A 118 -12.20 -2.99 3.42
N ARG A 119 -13.25 -3.42 2.73
CA ARG A 119 -13.64 -2.88 1.43
C ARG A 119 -15.14 -2.69 1.43
N PHE A 120 -15.58 -1.52 1.00
CA PHE A 120 -17.00 -1.16 1.00
C PHE A 120 -17.38 -0.49 -0.31
N ALA A 121 -18.62 -0.69 -0.71
CA ALA A 121 -19.23 -0.01 -1.85
C ALA A 121 -20.03 1.23 -1.41
N ARG A 122 -20.42 1.27 -0.13
CA ARG A 122 -21.29 2.31 0.42
C ARG A 122 -20.58 3.09 1.51
N VAL A 123 -20.73 4.40 1.49
CA VAL A 123 -20.06 5.31 2.42
C VAL A 123 -20.56 5.13 3.87
N GLU A 124 -21.80 4.70 4.05
CA GLU A 124 -22.38 4.46 5.38
C GLU A 124 -21.61 3.36 6.13
N GLU A 125 -21.08 2.38 5.42
CA GLU A 125 -20.27 1.30 6.00
C GLU A 125 -18.86 1.77 6.37
N ALA A 126 -18.37 2.80 5.68
CA ALA A 126 -17.02 3.32 5.88
C ALA A 126 -16.85 4.20 7.12
N VAL A 127 -17.93 4.59 7.81
CA VAL A 127 -17.85 5.43 9.03
C VAL A 127 -17.16 4.75 10.21
N GLN A 128 -17.09 3.43 10.20
CA GLN A 128 -16.39 2.65 11.21
C GLN A 128 -14.86 2.61 10.99
N CYS A 129 -14.39 3.10 9.84
CA CYS A 129 -12.98 3.07 9.49
C CYS A 129 -12.26 4.31 10.00
N GLN A 130 -11.02 4.15 10.44
CA GLN A 130 -10.17 5.28 10.80
C GLN A 130 -9.51 5.90 9.59
N VAL A 131 -9.24 5.11 8.55
CA VAL A 131 -8.71 5.58 7.27
C VAL A 131 -9.62 5.08 6.17
N VAL A 132 -10.09 5.98 5.32
CA VAL A 132 -10.89 5.63 4.14
C VAL A 132 -10.15 6.11 2.90
N PHE A 133 -9.74 5.16 2.06
CA PHE A 133 -9.25 5.46 0.73
C PHE A 133 -10.45 5.51 -0.24
N ILE A 134 -10.67 6.67 -0.81
CA ILE A 134 -11.70 6.89 -1.83
C ILE A 134 -11.08 6.59 -3.19
N SER A 135 -11.53 5.50 -3.81
CA SER A 135 -11.03 5.05 -5.10
C SER A 135 -11.40 6.03 -6.22
N GLU A 136 -10.61 6.04 -7.27
CA GLU A 136 -10.88 6.83 -8.48
C GLU A 136 -12.21 6.43 -9.16
N SER A 137 -12.67 5.19 -8.94
CA SER A 137 -13.99 4.75 -9.40
C SER A 137 -15.16 5.53 -8.78
N GLU A 138 -14.90 6.27 -7.69
CA GLU A 138 -15.90 7.08 -6.99
C GLU A 138 -15.84 8.57 -7.36
N GLU A 139 -15.14 8.94 -8.44
CA GLU A 139 -14.90 10.34 -8.85
C GLU A 139 -16.19 11.17 -8.86
N ASP A 140 -17.27 10.64 -9.44
CA ASP A 140 -18.56 11.34 -9.55
C ASP A 140 -19.27 11.47 -8.20
N ARG A 141 -18.95 10.60 -7.23
CA ARG A 141 -19.57 10.56 -5.90
C ARG A 141 -18.72 11.20 -4.82
N VAL A 142 -17.51 11.69 -5.17
CA VAL A 142 -16.62 12.34 -4.19
C VAL A 142 -17.32 13.45 -3.38
N PRO A 143 -18.15 14.33 -3.96
CA PRO A 143 -18.84 15.37 -3.17
C PRO A 143 -19.73 14.78 -2.08
N GLU A 144 -20.50 13.75 -2.41
CA GLU A 144 -21.38 13.03 -1.50
C GLU A 144 -20.57 12.35 -0.38
N ILE A 145 -19.55 11.57 -0.78
CA ILE A 145 -18.70 10.79 0.13
C ILE A 145 -17.97 11.69 1.12
N VAL A 146 -17.30 12.73 0.62
CA VAL A 146 -16.55 13.67 1.46
C VAL A 146 -17.50 14.45 2.38
N GLY A 147 -18.66 14.88 1.86
CA GLY A 147 -19.69 15.53 2.65
C GLY A 147 -20.21 14.63 3.78
N TYR A 148 -20.46 13.36 3.49
CA TYR A 148 -20.95 12.40 4.48
C TYR A 148 -19.91 12.10 5.59
N LEU A 149 -18.62 12.07 5.24
CA LEU A 149 -17.51 11.81 6.18
C LEU A 149 -17.03 13.09 6.90
N ALA A 150 -17.46 14.28 6.45
CA ALA A 150 -17.03 15.54 7.03
C ALA A 150 -17.33 15.64 8.54
N GLY A 151 -16.36 16.10 9.32
CA GLY A 151 -16.47 16.23 10.77
C GLY A 151 -16.44 14.92 11.55
N ARG A 152 -16.44 13.77 10.89
CA ARG A 152 -16.25 12.46 11.53
C ARG A 152 -14.76 12.18 11.72
N PRO A 153 -14.37 11.40 12.75
CA PRO A 153 -12.96 11.09 13.02
C PRO A 153 -12.40 10.06 12.00
N VAL A 154 -12.54 10.37 10.72
CA VAL A 154 -12.12 9.53 9.58
C VAL A 154 -11.09 10.28 8.76
N LEU A 155 -9.91 9.69 8.58
CA LEU A 155 -8.89 10.21 7.69
C LEU A 155 -9.22 9.80 6.25
N THR A 156 -9.79 10.71 5.48
CA THR A 156 -10.05 10.49 4.05
C THR A 156 -8.76 10.64 3.25
N VAL A 157 -8.45 9.66 2.43
CA VAL A 157 -7.33 9.65 1.49
C VAL A 157 -7.87 9.35 0.10
N CYS A 158 -7.50 10.14 -0.87
CA CYS A 158 -8.15 10.12 -2.16
C CYS A 158 -7.14 10.32 -3.29
N ASN A 159 -7.31 9.60 -4.39
CA ASN A 159 -6.54 9.82 -5.61
C ASN A 159 -7.38 10.36 -6.77
N ALA A 160 -8.67 10.57 -6.55
CA ALA A 160 -9.57 11.17 -7.51
C ALA A 160 -9.33 12.68 -7.60
N PRO A 161 -9.27 13.30 -8.80
CA PRO A 161 -8.97 14.72 -8.98
C PRO A 161 -9.94 15.67 -8.25
N SER A 162 -11.22 15.32 -8.19
CA SER A 162 -12.26 16.12 -7.52
C SER A 162 -12.07 16.23 -6.01
N CYS A 163 -11.36 15.31 -5.36
CA CYS A 163 -11.13 15.33 -3.92
C CYS A 163 -10.51 16.64 -3.40
N THR A 164 -9.65 17.27 -4.21
CA THR A 164 -9.06 18.57 -3.88
C THR A 164 -10.13 19.66 -3.81
N ARG A 165 -11.09 19.62 -4.74
CA ARG A 165 -12.19 20.59 -4.82
C ARG A 165 -13.16 20.44 -3.65
N PHE A 166 -13.44 19.20 -3.25
CA PHE A 166 -14.44 18.87 -2.22
C PHE A 166 -13.84 18.64 -0.83
N ARG A 167 -12.56 19.02 -0.64
CA ARG A 167 -11.93 19.10 0.67
C ARG A 167 -11.79 17.74 1.39
N GLY A 168 -11.50 16.68 0.66
CA GLY A 168 -10.93 15.47 1.27
C GLY A 168 -9.65 15.82 2.06
N ILE A 169 -9.27 15.04 3.06
CA ILE A 169 -8.16 15.42 3.96
C ILE A 169 -6.80 15.25 3.29
N ILE A 170 -6.55 14.09 2.68
CA ILE A 170 -5.28 13.81 1.98
C ILE A 170 -5.56 13.50 0.52
N HIS A 171 -4.81 14.17 -0.36
CA HIS A 171 -4.91 13.97 -1.81
C HIS A 171 -3.61 13.39 -2.33
N LEU A 172 -3.69 12.17 -2.85
CA LEU A 172 -2.60 11.53 -3.57
C LEU A 172 -2.64 11.92 -5.04
N ARG A 173 -1.48 12.11 -5.64
CA ARG A 173 -1.33 12.30 -7.08
C ARG A 173 0.00 11.73 -7.56
N VAL A 174 0.05 11.32 -8.80
CA VAL A 174 1.29 10.91 -9.46
C VAL A 174 1.83 12.11 -10.24
N VAL A 175 3.07 12.49 -9.96
CA VAL A 175 3.77 13.58 -10.64
C VAL A 175 5.15 13.07 -11.01
N SER A 176 5.47 13.01 -12.30
CA SER A 176 6.76 12.50 -12.81
C SER A 176 7.10 11.13 -12.19
N GLU A 177 6.18 10.18 -12.31
CA GLU A 177 6.30 8.80 -11.79
C GLU A 177 6.49 8.68 -10.26
N ARG A 178 6.29 9.76 -9.53
CA ARG A 178 6.40 9.78 -8.07
C ARG A 178 5.06 10.12 -7.44
N ILE A 179 4.73 9.39 -6.37
CA ILE A 179 3.54 9.72 -5.60
C ILE A 179 3.86 10.92 -4.72
N ARG A 180 3.03 11.93 -4.87
CA ARG A 180 3.01 13.14 -4.05
C ARG A 180 1.68 13.21 -3.31
N PHE A 181 1.64 13.97 -2.23
CA PHE A 181 0.40 14.19 -1.52
C PHE A 181 0.31 15.60 -0.98
N ALA A 182 -0.92 16.05 -0.88
CA ALA A 182 -1.25 17.32 -0.24
C ALA A 182 -2.28 17.10 0.87
N ILE A 183 -2.33 18.00 1.85
CA ILE A 183 -3.18 17.87 3.03
C ILE A 183 -4.05 19.11 3.18
N ASP A 184 -5.36 18.93 3.33
CA ASP A 184 -6.27 19.95 3.82
C ASP A 184 -6.29 19.91 5.36
N ILE A 185 -5.53 20.84 5.96
CA ILE A 185 -5.36 20.90 7.42
C ILE A 185 -6.66 21.30 8.11
N ASP A 186 -7.48 22.16 7.47
CA ASP A 186 -8.72 22.61 8.06
C ASP A 186 -9.75 21.48 8.13
N SER A 187 -9.83 20.65 7.07
CA SER A 187 -10.64 19.44 7.06
C SER A 187 -10.18 18.41 8.10
N ALA A 188 -8.86 18.24 8.25
CA ALA A 188 -8.32 17.36 9.29
C ALA A 188 -8.68 17.84 10.69
N LYS A 189 -8.60 19.15 10.97
CA LYS A 189 -9.01 19.75 12.25
C LYS A 189 -10.50 19.60 12.49
N ALA A 190 -11.35 19.82 11.48
CA ALA A 190 -12.78 19.65 11.57
C ALA A 190 -13.16 18.20 11.91
N ALA A 191 -12.40 17.22 11.42
CA ALA A 191 -12.54 15.80 11.76
C ALA A 191 -11.94 15.45 13.14
N GLY A 192 -11.41 16.40 13.90
CA GLY A 192 -10.77 16.18 15.20
C GLY A 192 -9.41 15.46 15.12
N LEU A 193 -8.83 15.34 13.91
CA LEU A 193 -7.58 14.64 13.70
C LEU A 193 -6.37 15.53 13.97
N LYS A 194 -5.34 14.97 14.62
CA LYS A 194 -4.06 15.65 14.83
C LYS A 194 -2.99 14.99 13.99
N LEU A 195 -2.54 15.69 12.96
CA LEU A 195 -1.47 15.23 12.06
C LEU A 195 -0.12 15.66 12.62
N SER A 196 0.88 14.76 12.55
CA SER A 196 2.22 15.07 13.05
C SER A 196 2.91 16.11 12.16
N SER A 197 3.79 16.92 12.75
CA SER A 197 4.61 17.89 12.01
C SER A 197 5.48 17.23 10.94
N LYS A 198 5.93 15.99 11.18
CA LYS A 198 6.69 15.21 10.20
C LYS A 198 5.87 14.93 8.95
N LEU A 199 4.61 14.56 9.11
CA LEU A 199 3.70 14.33 7.99
C LEU A 199 3.42 15.64 7.22
N LEU A 200 3.16 16.71 7.95
CA LEU A 200 2.90 18.04 7.37
C LEU A 200 4.11 18.60 6.59
N ALA A 201 5.32 18.33 7.06
CA ALA A 201 6.55 18.77 6.39
C ALA A 201 6.78 18.06 5.03
N LEU A 202 6.26 16.83 4.87
CA LEU A 202 6.37 16.05 3.64
C LEU A 202 5.26 16.36 2.63
N ALA A 203 4.17 16.98 3.07
CA ALA A 203 3.06 17.35 2.22
C ALA A 203 3.43 18.51 1.29
N GLU A 204 2.96 18.44 0.05
CA GLU A 204 3.03 19.58 -0.84
C GLU A 204 2.13 20.72 -0.34
N LYS A 205 2.60 21.94 -0.44
CA LYS A 205 1.78 23.10 -0.06
C LYS A 205 0.62 23.22 -1.05
N PHE A 206 -0.60 23.22 -0.55
CA PHE A 206 -1.76 23.62 -1.34
C PHE A 206 -1.59 25.09 -1.74
N ALA A 207 -1.43 25.36 -3.04
CA ALA A 207 -1.66 26.68 -3.56
C ALA A 207 -3.16 26.98 -3.42
N ARG A 208 -3.55 27.64 -2.35
CA ARG A 208 -4.90 28.15 -2.17
C ARG A 208 -5.14 29.15 -3.33
N LYS A 209 -5.89 28.77 -4.36
CA LYS A 209 -6.48 29.75 -5.27
C LYS A 209 -7.46 30.54 -4.42
N THR A 210 -6.95 31.60 -3.81
CA THR A 210 -7.77 32.61 -3.15
C THR A 210 -8.77 33.12 -4.17
N LYS A 211 -10.08 33.03 -3.87
CA LYS A 211 -11.14 33.72 -4.56
C LYS A 211 -10.91 35.24 -4.40
N THR A 212 -10.09 35.80 -5.22
CA THR A 212 -9.93 37.25 -5.35
C THR A 212 -9.99 37.61 -6.82
N GLN A 213 -11.11 37.35 -7.45
CA GLN A 213 -11.48 37.93 -8.74
C GLN A 213 -13.02 37.95 -8.91
N VAL A 214 -13.75 38.55 -8.01
CA VAL A 214 -15.17 38.93 -8.24
C VAL A 214 -15.43 40.38 -7.77
N SER A 215 -14.50 41.27 -7.83
CA SER A 215 -14.75 42.68 -7.42
C SER A 215 -14.20 43.74 -8.34
N GLN A 216 -13.85 43.46 -9.58
CA GLN A 216 -13.38 44.50 -10.49
C GLN A 216 -14.19 44.65 -11.80
N HIS A 217 -15.48 44.27 -11.77
CA HIS A 217 -16.34 44.56 -12.93
C HIS A 217 -17.63 45.30 -12.55
N ARG A 218 -17.57 46.18 -11.53
CA ARG A 218 -18.69 47.05 -11.18
C ARG A 218 -18.21 48.45 -10.83
N SER A 219 -17.45 49.11 -11.73
CA SER A 219 -17.32 50.57 -11.72
C SER A 219 -16.72 51.02 -13.02
N ASN A 220 -17.44 50.87 -14.11
CA ASN A 220 -17.39 51.71 -15.31
C ASN A 220 -18.69 51.42 -16.06
N GLY A 221 -19.71 52.18 -15.77
CA GLY A 221 -20.98 52.32 -16.44
C GLY A 221 -21.68 53.53 -15.89
#